data_11ac88045bbe8dc749753e25956b2cdd
#
_entry.id   11ac88045bbe8dc749753e25956b2cdd
#
_cell.length_a   1.000
_cell.length_b   1.000
_cell.length_c   1.000
_cell.angle_alpha   90.00
_cell.angle_beta   90.00
_cell.angle_gamma   90.00
#
_symmetry.space_group_name_H-M   'P 1'
#
loop_
_entity.id
_entity.type
_entity.pdbx_description
1 polymer ?
#
loop_
_entity_poly.entity_id
_entity_poly.type
_entity_poly.pdbx_seq_one_letter_code
_entity_poly.pdbx_strand_id
1 'polypeptide(L)'
;MKIKLLLLLCCGLWSSCNSYDYCPVTPSESDLVFTELARSWDEAMPLGNATVGALVWQRDSTLRLSLDRTDLWDLRPVDSLSGDNFRFSWVKEHIRQKNYLPVQKKLDWPYDINPAPSKIPGAAIEFPLEQIGTPTQVRLYLNNALCEADWADGTQMQTFVHATEPIGWFVFRNLKTPIEPSIITPVYNKTKPDGSLDPVSGQDLHRLGYQQGKVVREGNQITYHQKGYGDFSYDVTVCWKQEGETLYGTWSVTSSLSGEQASEKAEAALQRGLKHDYQAHLEYWDKYWAQSSIT
;
A
#
# COMPACT_ATOMS: atom_id res chain seq x y z
N MET A 1 -21.75 -40.72 62.07
CA MET A 1 -21.94 -40.52 60.63
C MET A 1 -21.42 -39.15 60.26
N LYS A 2 -20.21 -39.04 59.74
CA LYS A 2 -19.53 -37.75 59.45
C LYS A 2 -19.59 -37.53 57.91
N ILE A 3 -20.37 -36.52 57.52
CA ILE A 3 -20.47 -36.09 56.11
C ILE A 3 -19.25 -35.19 55.83
N LYS A 4 -18.36 -35.64 54.95
CA LYS A 4 -17.26 -34.81 54.41
C LYS A 4 -17.81 -33.98 53.24
N LEU A 5 -17.84 -32.67 53.41
CA LEU A 5 -18.15 -31.69 52.38
C LEU A 5 -16.91 -31.51 51.49
N LEU A 6 -16.99 -31.96 50.26
CA LEU A 6 -15.94 -31.82 49.24
C LEU A 6 -16.17 -30.47 48.50
N LEU A 7 -15.36 -29.46 48.83
CA LEU A 7 -15.34 -28.19 48.09
C LEU A 7 -14.55 -28.44 46.78
N LEU A 8 -15.24 -28.47 45.65
CA LEU A 8 -14.61 -28.37 44.33
C LEU A 8 -14.24 -26.91 44.06
N LEU A 9 -12.95 -26.61 44.14
CA LEU A 9 -12.39 -25.33 43.68
C LEU A 9 -12.29 -25.39 42.15
N CYS A 10 -13.25 -24.83 41.43
CA CYS A 10 -13.13 -24.55 40.00
C CYS A 10 -12.17 -23.36 39.80
N CYS A 11 -10.89 -23.65 39.63
CA CYS A 11 -9.95 -22.67 39.08
C CYS A 11 -10.31 -22.47 37.60
N GLY A 12 -11.16 -21.50 37.33
CA GLY A 12 -11.33 -20.96 35.99
C GLY A 12 -10.03 -20.32 35.55
N LEU A 13 -9.29 -21.03 34.69
CA LEU A 13 -8.21 -20.43 33.90
C LEU A 13 -8.84 -19.44 32.93
N TRP A 14 -8.95 -18.20 33.35
CA TRP A 14 -9.17 -17.11 32.43
C TRP A 14 -7.87 -16.94 31.64
N SER A 15 -7.77 -17.62 30.51
CA SER A 15 -6.83 -17.26 29.46
C SER A 15 -7.24 -15.88 28.99
N SER A 16 -6.64 -14.85 29.57
CA SER A 16 -6.65 -13.51 29.02
C SER A 16 -5.91 -13.61 27.68
N CYS A 17 -6.65 -13.86 26.59
CA CYS A 17 -6.18 -13.52 25.28
C CYS A 17 -6.03 -12.00 25.25
N ASN A 18 -4.82 -11.51 25.55
CA ASN A 18 -4.42 -10.16 25.17
C ASN A 18 -4.34 -10.13 23.64
N SER A 19 -5.49 -9.97 22.97
CA SER A 19 -5.51 -9.53 21.60
C SER A 19 -5.02 -8.08 21.61
N TYR A 20 -4.01 -7.73 20.83
CA TYR A 20 -3.77 -6.33 20.55
C TYR A 20 -4.91 -5.84 19.67
N ASP A 21 -5.79 -5.05 20.25
CA ASP A 21 -6.77 -4.28 19.47
C ASP A 21 -6.11 -3.06 18.82
N TYR A 22 -4.79 -2.86 19.07
CA TYR A 22 -4.05 -1.65 18.73
C TYR A 22 -2.55 -1.94 18.62
N CYS A 23 -1.86 -1.25 17.71
CA CYS A 23 -0.41 -1.31 17.58
C CYS A 23 0.25 -0.36 18.59
N PRO A 24 0.93 -0.84 19.63
CA PRO A 24 1.65 0.04 20.54
C PRO A 24 2.77 0.76 19.80
N VAL A 25 2.86 2.08 19.97
CA VAL A 25 3.85 2.95 19.34
C VAL A 25 4.66 3.71 20.38
N THR A 26 5.89 4.05 20.05
CA THR A 26 6.77 4.89 20.85
C THR A 26 7.03 6.19 20.12
N PRO A 27 6.45 7.32 20.53
CA PRO A 27 6.70 8.61 19.92
C PRO A 27 8.19 8.99 19.98
N SER A 28 8.68 9.61 18.90
CA SER A 28 10.04 10.11 18.76
C SER A 28 10.00 11.57 18.30
N GLU A 29 11.04 12.35 18.61
CA GLU A 29 11.22 13.71 18.09
C GLU A 29 11.43 13.72 16.56
N SER A 30 11.82 12.57 15.99
CA SER A 30 12.02 12.42 14.56
C SER A 30 10.73 12.07 13.79
N ASP A 31 9.61 11.80 14.47
CA ASP A 31 8.34 11.49 13.82
C ASP A 31 7.84 12.66 12.97
N LEU A 32 7.21 12.32 11.84
CA LEU A 32 6.53 13.33 11.03
C LEU A 32 5.11 13.52 11.55
N VAL A 33 4.74 14.75 11.88
CA VAL A 33 3.42 15.08 12.46
C VAL A 33 2.78 16.19 11.68
N PHE A 34 1.54 15.97 11.23
CA PHE A 34 0.74 16.92 10.48
C PHE A 34 -0.66 17.04 11.10
N THR A 35 -1.32 18.16 10.88
CA THR A 35 -2.65 18.46 11.40
C THR A 35 -3.77 18.03 10.45
N GLU A 36 -3.44 17.55 9.27
CA GLU A 36 -4.37 17.07 8.26
C GLU A 36 -3.69 16.03 7.34
N LEU A 37 -4.48 15.25 6.62
CA LEU A 37 -3.99 14.40 5.54
C LEU A 37 -3.48 15.27 4.38
N ALA A 38 -2.37 14.86 3.76
CA ALA A 38 -1.92 15.43 2.51
C ALA A 38 -3.02 15.35 1.44
N ARG A 39 -3.15 16.37 0.61
CA ARG A 39 -4.14 16.44 -0.48
C ARG A 39 -3.55 16.15 -1.85
N SER A 40 -2.25 15.94 -1.88
CA SER A 40 -1.48 15.57 -3.06
C SER A 40 -0.65 14.34 -2.75
N TRP A 41 -0.49 13.47 -3.74
CA TRP A 41 0.20 12.19 -3.57
C TRP A 41 1.70 12.35 -3.24
N ASP A 42 2.32 13.41 -3.72
CA ASP A 42 3.73 13.74 -3.50
C ASP A 42 4.03 14.28 -2.08
N GLU A 43 2.99 14.64 -1.33
CA GLU A 43 3.05 15.01 0.09
C GLU A 43 2.57 13.88 1.01
N ALA A 44 2.17 12.75 0.45
CA ALA A 44 1.58 11.62 1.19
C ALA A 44 2.57 10.95 2.14
N MET A 45 2.05 10.33 3.22
CA MET A 45 2.86 9.51 4.12
C MET A 45 3.27 8.20 3.44
N PRO A 46 4.58 7.94 3.23
CA PRO A 46 5.05 6.73 2.58
C PRO A 46 5.20 5.59 3.58
N LEU A 47 4.72 4.41 3.19
CA LEU A 47 4.94 3.14 3.88
C LEU A 47 5.45 2.10 2.87
N GLY A 48 6.39 1.24 3.28
CA GLY A 48 6.89 0.22 2.34
C GLY A 48 7.98 -0.68 2.92
N ASN A 49 8.24 -1.78 2.20
CA ASN A 49 9.23 -2.79 2.55
C ASN A 49 10.14 -3.18 1.36
N ALA A 50 10.32 -2.29 0.38
CA ALA A 50 11.02 -2.49 -0.88
C ALA A 50 10.33 -3.45 -1.87
N THR A 51 9.36 -4.25 -1.47
CA THR A 51 8.56 -5.11 -2.36
C THR A 51 7.21 -4.48 -2.68
N VAL A 52 6.48 -4.08 -1.65
CA VAL A 52 5.21 -3.36 -1.76
C VAL A 52 5.25 -2.07 -0.97
N GLY A 53 4.43 -1.13 -1.35
CA GLY A 53 4.30 0.15 -0.68
C GLY A 53 2.89 0.71 -0.71
N ALA A 54 2.65 1.68 0.17
CA ALA A 54 1.43 2.45 0.23
C ALA A 54 1.74 3.93 0.47
N LEU A 55 0.95 4.80 -0.15
CA LEU A 55 0.92 6.23 0.17
C LEU A 55 -0.40 6.53 0.88
N VAL A 56 -0.32 7.13 2.08
CA VAL A 56 -1.50 7.50 2.88
C VAL A 56 -1.78 8.98 2.69
N TRP A 57 -2.95 9.31 2.13
CA TRP A 57 -3.33 10.67 1.80
C TRP A 57 -4.84 10.83 1.64
N GLN A 58 -5.32 12.03 1.40
CA GLN A 58 -6.72 12.32 1.09
C GLN A 58 -6.89 12.60 -0.40
N ARG A 59 -7.80 11.89 -1.04
CA ARG A 59 -8.27 12.24 -2.38
C ARG A 59 -9.74 12.58 -2.32
N ASP A 60 -10.08 13.79 -2.72
CA ASP A 60 -11.45 14.29 -2.66
C ASP A 60 -12.06 14.08 -1.25
N SER A 61 -13.11 13.29 -1.14
CA SER A 61 -13.80 12.94 0.10
C SER A 61 -13.40 11.58 0.68
N THR A 62 -12.23 11.05 0.31
CA THR A 62 -11.79 9.72 0.77
C THR A 62 -10.39 9.78 1.41
N LEU A 63 -10.21 8.99 2.48
CA LEU A 63 -8.88 8.58 2.93
C LEU A 63 -8.41 7.45 2.01
N ARG A 64 -7.22 7.60 1.46
CA ARG A 64 -6.71 6.73 0.42
C ARG A 64 -5.38 6.10 0.79
N LEU A 65 -5.27 4.81 0.53
CA LEU A 65 -4.01 4.07 0.48
C LEU A 65 -3.73 3.76 -0.98
N SER A 66 -2.83 4.51 -1.62
CA SER A 66 -2.37 4.19 -2.98
C SER A 66 -1.32 3.11 -2.92
N LEU A 67 -1.59 1.97 -3.53
CA LEU A 67 -0.77 0.77 -3.44
C LEU A 67 0.13 0.61 -4.65
N ASP A 68 1.33 0.15 -4.41
CA ASP A 68 2.29 -0.18 -5.46
C ASP A 68 3.12 -1.42 -5.12
N ARG A 69 3.73 -2.00 -6.16
CA ARG A 69 4.69 -3.09 -6.03
C ARG A 69 5.86 -2.85 -7.00
N THR A 70 7.05 -3.17 -6.59
CA THR A 70 8.27 -2.82 -7.34
C THR A 70 8.38 -3.46 -8.71
N ASP A 71 7.77 -4.62 -8.94
CA ASP A 71 7.81 -5.37 -10.20
C ASP A 71 6.61 -5.09 -11.14
N LEU A 72 5.75 -4.11 -10.83
CA LEU A 72 4.66 -3.70 -11.73
C LEU A 72 5.19 -2.83 -12.86
N TRP A 73 5.66 -3.46 -13.94
CA TRP A 73 6.20 -2.81 -15.11
C TRP A 73 5.66 -3.41 -16.41
N ASP A 74 5.35 -2.55 -17.38
CA ASP A 74 5.24 -2.96 -18.76
C ASP A 74 6.66 -2.94 -19.34
N LEU A 75 7.21 -4.11 -19.61
CA LEU A 75 8.56 -4.27 -20.15
C LEU A 75 8.56 -4.66 -21.62
N ARG A 76 7.49 -4.31 -22.36
CA ARG A 76 7.46 -4.60 -23.81
C ARG A 76 8.65 -3.96 -24.50
N PRO A 77 9.28 -4.67 -25.47
CA PRO A 77 10.38 -4.10 -26.24
C PRO A 77 9.90 -2.95 -27.11
N VAL A 78 10.76 -1.96 -27.29
CA VAL A 78 10.58 -0.85 -28.22
C VAL A 78 11.75 -0.82 -29.18
N ASP A 79 11.51 -1.07 -30.45
CA ASP A 79 12.57 -1.19 -31.48
C ASP A 79 13.43 0.07 -31.58
N SER A 80 12.83 1.24 -31.37
CA SER A 80 13.54 2.53 -31.40
C SER A 80 14.54 2.71 -30.25
N LEU A 81 14.45 1.87 -29.21
CA LEU A 81 15.34 1.91 -28.03
C LEU A 81 16.50 0.91 -28.14
N SER A 82 16.97 0.60 -29.32
CA SER A 82 18.08 -0.32 -29.59
C SER A 82 19.10 0.27 -30.58
N GLY A 83 20.26 -0.38 -30.67
CA GLY A 83 21.31 -0.04 -31.62
C GLY A 83 22.50 0.73 -31.07
N ASP A 84 23.44 1.06 -31.93
CA ASP A 84 24.73 1.66 -31.56
C ASP A 84 24.63 3.04 -30.88
N ASN A 85 23.55 3.76 -31.14
CA ASN A 85 23.28 5.08 -30.57
C ASN A 85 22.89 5.01 -29.07
N PHE A 86 22.75 3.80 -28.50
CA PHE A 86 22.58 3.59 -27.03
C PHE A 86 23.88 3.43 -26.28
N ARG A 87 25.04 3.58 -26.97
CA ARG A 87 26.34 3.55 -26.30
C ARG A 87 26.59 4.84 -25.53
N PHE A 88 27.05 4.73 -24.31
CA PHE A 88 27.43 5.89 -23.50
C PHE A 88 28.41 6.83 -24.23
N SER A 89 29.34 6.28 -25.03
CA SER A 89 30.27 7.04 -25.85
C SER A 89 29.57 7.97 -26.84
N TRP A 90 28.48 7.54 -27.45
CA TRP A 90 27.67 8.37 -28.38
C TRP A 90 26.99 9.52 -27.64
N VAL A 91 26.38 9.26 -26.47
CA VAL A 91 25.77 10.30 -25.62
C VAL A 91 26.82 11.30 -25.18
N LYS A 92 27.97 10.82 -24.65
CA LYS A 92 29.08 11.64 -24.18
C LYS A 92 29.61 12.59 -25.27
N GLU A 93 29.75 12.11 -26.50
CA GLU A 93 30.23 12.93 -27.62
C GLU A 93 29.25 14.08 -27.95
N HIS A 94 27.93 13.79 -28.00
CA HIS A 94 26.92 14.81 -28.24
C HIS A 94 26.87 15.85 -27.10
N ILE A 95 26.99 15.43 -25.85
CA ILE A 95 27.07 16.34 -24.72
C ILE A 95 28.31 17.21 -24.78
N ARG A 96 29.48 16.66 -25.15
CA ARG A 96 30.71 17.41 -25.32
C ARG A 96 30.61 18.49 -26.39
N GLN A 97 29.89 18.18 -27.45
CA GLN A 97 29.61 19.12 -28.55
C GLN A 97 28.48 20.11 -28.23
N LYS A 98 27.85 20.01 -27.04
CA LYS A 98 26.66 20.79 -26.63
C LYS A 98 25.47 20.60 -27.59
N ASN A 99 25.42 19.47 -28.27
CA ASN A 99 24.34 19.09 -29.19
C ASN A 99 23.40 18.08 -28.52
N TYR A 100 22.49 18.56 -27.70
CA TYR A 100 21.61 17.72 -26.88
C TYR A 100 20.41 17.13 -27.64
N LEU A 101 19.98 17.78 -28.71
CA LEU A 101 18.76 17.41 -29.43
C LEU A 101 18.76 15.96 -29.95
N PRO A 102 19.83 15.42 -30.55
CA PRO A 102 19.86 14.01 -30.97
C PRO A 102 19.73 13.05 -29.77
N VAL A 103 20.29 13.42 -28.61
CA VAL A 103 20.20 12.61 -27.37
C VAL A 103 18.74 12.56 -26.88
N GLN A 104 18.09 13.73 -26.78
CA GLN A 104 16.68 13.82 -26.39
C GLN A 104 15.77 13.07 -27.35
N LYS A 105 15.94 13.25 -28.67
CA LYS A 105 15.18 12.52 -29.67
C LYS A 105 15.32 11.00 -29.56
N LYS A 106 16.49 10.52 -29.11
CA LYS A 106 16.76 9.09 -29.01
C LYS A 106 16.32 8.50 -27.69
N LEU A 107 16.47 9.23 -26.58
CA LEU A 107 16.28 8.72 -25.24
C LEU A 107 14.93 9.12 -24.61
N ASP A 108 14.42 10.33 -24.91
CA ASP A 108 13.20 10.84 -24.28
C ASP A 108 11.96 10.59 -25.16
N TRP A 109 11.98 11.00 -26.42
CA TRP A 109 10.80 10.96 -27.29
C TRP A 109 10.17 9.58 -27.50
N PRO A 110 10.91 8.45 -27.53
CA PRO A 110 10.26 7.15 -27.63
C PRO A 110 9.33 6.84 -26.45
N TYR A 111 9.63 7.36 -25.26
CA TYR A 111 8.78 7.20 -24.08
C TYR A 111 7.50 8.04 -24.15
N ASP A 112 7.52 9.14 -24.90
CA ASP A 112 6.34 9.98 -25.08
C ASP A 112 5.34 9.37 -26.08
N ILE A 113 5.84 8.64 -27.09
CA ILE A 113 5.02 8.14 -28.20
C ILE A 113 4.78 6.63 -28.19
N ASN A 114 5.61 5.85 -27.48
CA ASN A 114 5.50 4.40 -27.40
C ASN A 114 5.12 3.97 -25.98
N PRO A 115 4.34 2.89 -25.82
CA PRO A 115 3.86 2.44 -24.52
C PRO A 115 4.88 1.63 -23.74
N ALA A 116 6.17 1.93 -23.73
CA ALA A 116 7.12 1.08 -23.02
C ALA A 116 8.46 1.76 -22.75
N PRO A 117 9.30 1.19 -21.88
CA PRO A 117 8.94 0.53 -20.62
C PRO A 117 8.21 1.51 -19.70
N SER A 118 7.16 1.07 -19.02
CA SER A 118 6.35 1.96 -18.18
C SER A 118 6.07 1.34 -16.84
N LYS A 119 6.21 2.11 -15.75
CA LYS A 119 5.73 1.72 -14.43
C LYS A 119 4.20 1.66 -14.46
N ILE A 120 3.64 0.56 -13.93
CA ILE A 120 2.21 0.34 -13.84
C ILE A 120 1.80 0.57 -12.39
N PRO A 121 0.79 1.39 -12.10
CA PRO A 121 0.27 1.53 -10.74
C PRO A 121 -0.51 0.27 -10.33
N GLY A 122 -0.50 -0.06 -9.03
CA GLY A 122 -1.28 -1.15 -8.47
C GLY A 122 -2.78 -0.84 -8.49
N ALA A 123 -3.28 -0.37 -7.37
CA ALA A 123 -4.65 0.12 -7.16
C ALA A 123 -4.65 1.05 -5.96
N ALA A 124 -5.82 1.51 -5.51
CA ALA A 124 -5.92 2.16 -4.21
C ALA A 124 -7.05 1.53 -3.38
N ILE A 125 -6.88 1.59 -2.07
CA ILE A 125 -7.95 1.31 -1.10
C ILE A 125 -8.45 2.66 -0.59
N GLU A 126 -9.77 2.85 -0.59
CA GLU A 126 -10.40 4.09 -0.13
C GLU A 126 -11.42 3.84 0.97
N PHE A 127 -11.48 4.80 1.90
CA PHE A 127 -12.44 4.86 2.99
C PHE A 127 -13.17 6.20 2.94
N PRO A 128 -14.52 6.22 3.08
CA PRO A 128 -15.33 7.43 2.92
C PRO A 128 -15.17 8.37 4.13
N LEU A 129 -14.55 9.53 3.94
CA LEU A 129 -14.44 10.58 4.98
C LEU A 129 -15.79 11.21 5.32
N GLU A 130 -16.79 11.11 4.46
CA GLU A 130 -18.14 11.56 4.76
C GLU A 130 -18.77 10.82 5.95
N GLN A 131 -18.33 9.57 6.20
CA GLN A 131 -18.83 8.73 7.30
C GLN A 131 -18.02 8.87 8.60
N ILE A 132 -16.71 9.18 8.49
CA ILE A 132 -15.80 9.22 9.64
C ILE A 132 -15.23 10.60 9.94
N GLY A 133 -15.53 11.60 9.10
CA GLY A 133 -14.94 12.93 9.22
C GLY A 133 -13.48 12.98 8.74
N THR A 134 -12.86 14.16 8.91
CA THR A 134 -11.46 14.40 8.57
C THR A 134 -10.61 14.23 9.83
N PRO A 135 -9.45 13.58 9.77
CA PRO A 135 -8.55 13.48 10.92
C PRO A 135 -7.99 14.85 11.30
N THR A 136 -7.72 15.03 12.57
CA THR A 136 -7.15 16.27 13.15
C THR A 136 -5.65 16.16 13.38
N GLN A 137 -5.10 14.96 13.32
CA GLN A 137 -3.66 14.69 13.36
C GLN A 137 -3.36 13.48 12.50
N VAL A 138 -2.22 13.54 11.80
CA VAL A 138 -1.63 12.39 11.10
C VAL A 138 -0.16 12.32 11.49
N ARG A 139 0.29 11.14 11.92
CA ARG A 139 1.66 10.91 12.37
C ARG A 139 2.26 9.70 11.69
N LEU A 140 3.49 9.84 11.22
CA LEU A 140 4.33 8.71 10.83
C LEU A 140 5.35 8.47 11.94
N TYR A 141 5.18 7.35 12.65
CA TYR A 141 6.14 6.87 13.64
C TYR A 141 7.31 6.20 12.92
N LEU A 142 8.44 6.90 12.82
CA LEU A 142 9.59 6.41 12.05
C LEU A 142 10.18 5.13 12.63
N ASN A 143 10.27 5.03 13.96
CA ASN A 143 10.81 3.84 14.62
C ASN A 143 9.93 2.60 14.39
N ASN A 144 8.62 2.81 14.26
CA ASN A 144 7.65 1.74 14.09
C ASN A 144 7.25 1.52 12.63
N ALA A 145 7.70 2.38 11.69
CA ALA A 145 7.26 2.41 10.29
C ALA A 145 5.74 2.28 10.15
N LEU A 146 4.99 3.06 10.95
CA LEU A 146 3.55 3.03 11.10
C LEU A 146 2.98 4.43 10.96
N CYS A 147 1.92 4.58 10.17
CA CYS A 147 1.14 5.80 10.06
C CYS A 147 -0.12 5.70 10.93
N GLU A 148 -0.37 6.74 11.72
CA GLU A 148 -1.57 6.88 12.55
C GLU A 148 -2.30 8.16 12.17
N ALA A 149 -3.64 8.08 12.15
CA ALA A 149 -4.51 9.25 12.01
C ALA A 149 -5.54 9.26 13.14
N ASP A 150 -5.71 10.43 13.76
CA ASP A 150 -6.60 10.67 14.88
C ASP A 150 -7.72 11.64 14.52
N TRP A 151 -8.92 11.35 14.97
CA TRP A 151 -10.11 12.20 14.81
C TRP A 151 -10.54 12.83 16.15
N ALA A 152 -11.17 13.99 16.07
CA ALA A 152 -11.64 14.72 17.24
C ALA A 152 -12.69 13.96 18.06
N ASP A 153 -13.41 13.02 17.47
CA ASP A 153 -14.44 12.20 18.13
C ASP A 153 -13.87 10.94 18.82
N GLY A 154 -12.54 10.77 18.78
CA GLY A 154 -11.82 9.64 19.34
C GLY A 154 -11.67 8.45 18.39
N THR A 155 -12.15 8.54 17.16
CA THR A 155 -11.82 7.56 16.10
C THR A 155 -10.32 7.62 15.83
N GLN A 156 -9.69 6.47 15.60
CA GLN A 156 -8.27 6.34 15.27
C GLN A 156 -8.08 5.34 14.14
N MET A 157 -7.12 5.59 13.26
CA MET A 157 -6.68 4.65 12.23
C MET A 157 -5.17 4.44 12.36
N GLN A 158 -4.75 3.18 12.33
CA GLN A 158 -3.35 2.80 12.19
C GLN A 158 -3.17 1.97 10.94
N THR A 159 -2.08 2.20 10.22
CA THR A 159 -1.72 1.41 9.03
C THR A 159 -0.21 1.26 8.92
N PHE A 160 0.23 0.07 8.48
CA PHE A 160 1.64 -0.22 8.21
C PHE A 160 1.76 -1.23 7.07
N VAL A 161 2.91 -1.24 6.42
CA VAL A 161 3.33 -2.29 5.48
C VAL A 161 4.21 -3.26 6.26
N HIS A 162 3.87 -4.54 6.28
CA HIS A 162 4.64 -5.56 6.99
C HIS A 162 6.09 -5.57 6.51
N ALA A 163 7.05 -5.59 7.44
CA ALA A 163 8.45 -5.37 7.11
C ALA A 163 9.05 -6.37 6.11
N THR A 164 8.55 -7.61 6.04
CA THR A 164 9.15 -8.70 5.25
C THR A 164 8.17 -9.43 4.33
N GLU A 165 6.86 -9.24 4.48
CA GLU A 165 5.85 -9.87 3.63
C GLU A 165 5.17 -8.84 2.71
N PRO A 166 4.69 -9.22 1.52
CA PRO A 166 4.01 -8.30 0.59
C PRO A 166 2.57 -8.03 1.01
N ILE A 167 2.39 -7.64 2.27
CA ILE A 167 1.09 -7.32 2.88
C ILE A 167 1.15 -5.99 3.61
N GLY A 168 0.00 -5.35 3.76
CA GLY A 168 -0.18 -4.24 4.68
C GLY A 168 -1.42 -4.43 5.54
N TRP A 169 -1.45 -3.72 6.65
CA TRP A 169 -2.54 -3.69 7.61
C TRP A 169 -3.15 -2.30 7.70
N PHE A 170 -4.45 -2.26 7.95
CA PHE A 170 -5.14 -1.08 8.48
C PHE A 170 -6.07 -1.50 9.62
N VAL A 171 -6.16 -0.65 10.63
CA VAL A 171 -7.06 -0.84 11.77
C VAL A 171 -7.71 0.48 12.09
N PHE A 172 -9.04 0.52 12.07
CA PHE A 172 -9.81 1.65 12.60
C PHE A 172 -10.41 1.25 13.94
N ARG A 173 -10.38 2.15 14.91
CA ARG A 173 -10.93 1.97 16.25
C ARG A 173 -11.89 3.07 16.61
N ASN A 174 -12.78 2.75 17.54
CA ASN A 174 -13.80 3.67 18.05
C ASN A 174 -14.68 4.25 16.92
N LEU A 175 -14.90 3.47 15.86
CA LEU A 175 -15.77 3.84 14.76
C LEU A 175 -17.20 4.05 15.28
N LYS A 176 -17.78 5.23 15.02
CA LYS A 176 -19.16 5.54 15.38
C LYS A 176 -20.16 4.93 14.38
N THR A 177 -19.68 4.69 13.16
CA THR A 177 -20.45 4.06 12.08
C THR A 177 -19.54 3.03 11.41
N PRO A 178 -20.04 1.83 11.11
CA PRO A 178 -19.28 0.87 10.33
C PRO A 178 -18.92 1.41 8.96
N ILE A 179 -17.68 1.18 8.53
CA ILE A 179 -17.19 1.54 7.20
C ILE A 179 -16.63 0.31 6.50
N GLU A 180 -16.59 0.34 5.19
CA GLU A 180 -15.97 -0.71 4.39
C GLU A 180 -14.95 -0.13 3.44
N PRO A 181 -13.84 -0.85 3.17
CA PRO A 181 -12.90 -0.45 2.14
C PRO A 181 -13.49 -0.64 0.74
N SER A 182 -13.07 0.19 -0.18
CA SER A 182 -13.30 0.00 -1.62
C SER A 182 -11.98 -0.07 -2.37
N ILE A 183 -11.93 -0.78 -3.50
CA ILE A 183 -10.77 -0.78 -4.39
C ILE A 183 -11.04 0.16 -5.57
N ILE A 184 -10.12 1.11 -5.76
CA ILE A 184 -10.11 2.01 -6.92
C ILE A 184 -9.03 1.53 -7.88
N THR A 185 -9.46 1.12 -9.06
CA THR A 185 -8.57 0.54 -10.07
C THR A 185 -7.92 1.62 -10.94
N PRO A 186 -6.72 1.37 -11.48
CA PRO A 186 -6.17 2.17 -12.56
C PRO A 186 -7.10 2.13 -13.79
N VAL A 187 -7.12 3.23 -14.54
CA VAL A 187 -7.97 3.34 -15.73
C VAL A 187 -7.15 3.11 -16.98
N TYR A 188 -7.32 1.93 -17.60
CA TYR A 188 -6.58 1.53 -18.81
C TYR A 188 -7.35 1.76 -20.12
N ASN A 189 -8.66 1.90 -20.06
CA ASN A 189 -9.52 1.93 -21.25
C ASN A 189 -10.02 3.34 -21.62
N LYS A 190 -9.49 4.38 -21.00
CA LYS A 190 -9.87 5.77 -21.25
C LYS A 190 -8.66 6.68 -21.24
N THR A 191 -8.61 7.64 -22.14
CA THR A 191 -7.67 8.75 -22.11
C THR A 191 -8.07 9.73 -21.02
N LYS A 192 -7.13 10.22 -20.24
CA LYS A 192 -7.37 11.27 -19.25
C LYS A 192 -7.60 12.60 -19.95
N PRO A 193 -8.70 13.31 -19.66
CA PRO A 193 -9.04 14.55 -20.37
C PRO A 193 -8.06 15.69 -20.14
N ASP A 194 -7.44 15.76 -18.97
CA ASP A 194 -6.60 16.87 -18.51
C ASP A 194 -5.12 16.53 -18.39
N GLY A 195 -4.72 15.31 -18.75
CA GLY A 195 -3.35 14.85 -18.57
C GLY A 195 -2.89 14.74 -17.13
N SER A 196 -3.79 14.85 -16.16
CA SER A 196 -3.45 14.77 -14.74
C SER A 196 -2.83 13.42 -14.37
N LEU A 197 -1.83 13.46 -13.51
CA LEU A 197 -1.15 12.29 -12.97
C LEU A 197 -1.65 12.01 -11.56
N ASP A 198 -1.84 10.74 -11.23
CA ASP A 198 -2.08 10.32 -9.85
C ASP A 198 -1.44 8.95 -9.60
N PRO A 199 -1.18 8.58 -8.32
CA PRO A 199 -0.47 7.35 -7.99
C PRO A 199 -1.18 6.05 -8.40
N VAL A 200 -2.49 6.10 -8.66
CA VAL A 200 -3.24 4.92 -9.13
C VAL A 200 -3.21 4.80 -10.63
N SER A 201 -3.49 5.88 -11.34
CA SER A 201 -3.53 5.87 -12.80
C SER A 201 -2.21 6.32 -13.44
N GLY A 202 -1.29 6.92 -12.66
CA GLY A 202 0.02 7.36 -13.13
C GLY A 202 -0.07 8.25 -14.35
N GLN A 203 0.60 7.86 -15.43
CA GLN A 203 0.51 8.46 -16.75
C GLN A 203 -0.83 8.09 -17.44
N ASP A 204 -1.06 8.56 -18.66
CA ASP A 204 -2.17 8.09 -19.47
C ASP A 204 -1.96 6.61 -19.87
N LEU A 205 -2.57 5.72 -19.10
CA LEU A 205 -2.42 4.27 -19.24
C LEU A 205 -3.14 3.71 -20.48
N HIS A 206 -4.03 4.49 -21.09
CA HIS A 206 -4.74 4.09 -22.32
C HIS A 206 -3.76 3.68 -23.42
N ARG A 207 -2.61 4.35 -23.53
CA ARG A 207 -1.57 4.05 -24.52
C ARG A 207 -0.98 2.63 -24.39
N LEU A 208 -1.08 1.98 -23.23
CA LEU A 208 -0.62 0.60 -23.04
C LEU A 208 -1.51 -0.42 -23.77
N GLY A 209 -2.75 -0.03 -24.12
CA GLY A 209 -3.70 -0.88 -24.84
C GLY A 209 -4.25 -2.04 -24.02
N TYR A 210 -4.16 -1.98 -22.68
CA TYR A 210 -4.70 -3.04 -21.82
C TYR A 210 -6.23 -3.01 -21.79
N GLN A 211 -6.81 -4.20 -21.69
CA GLN A 211 -8.20 -4.31 -21.28
C GLN A 211 -8.31 -3.97 -19.80
N GLN A 212 -9.38 -3.26 -19.43
CA GLN A 212 -9.64 -2.95 -18.03
C GLN A 212 -9.77 -4.24 -17.20
N GLY A 213 -9.07 -4.32 -16.11
CA GLY A 213 -9.09 -5.45 -15.18
C GLY A 213 -10.44 -5.64 -14.50
N LYS A 214 -10.59 -6.77 -13.82
CA LYS A 214 -11.83 -7.17 -13.16
C LYS A 214 -11.72 -7.01 -11.65
N VAL A 215 -12.79 -6.51 -11.05
CA VAL A 215 -12.97 -6.49 -9.59
C VAL A 215 -14.00 -7.55 -9.23
N VAL A 216 -13.66 -8.40 -8.28
CA VAL A 216 -14.55 -9.42 -7.71
C VAL A 216 -14.66 -9.18 -6.22
N ARG A 217 -15.89 -9.23 -5.69
CA ARG A 217 -16.16 -9.13 -4.26
C ARG A 217 -16.81 -10.42 -3.77
N GLU A 218 -16.24 -11.00 -2.71
CA GLU A 218 -16.76 -12.20 -2.05
C GLU A 218 -16.79 -11.95 -0.53
N GLY A 219 -17.98 -11.66 -0.01
CA GLY A 219 -18.13 -11.28 1.39
C GLY A 219 -17.30 -10.04 1.75
N ASN A 220 -16.40 -10.20 2.72
CA ASN A 220 -15.49 -9.16 3.18
C ASN A 220 -14.11 -9.25 2.50
N GLN A 221 -14.09 -9.60 1.24
CA GLN A 221 -12.91 -9.60 0.39
C GLN A 221 -13.23 -8.94 -0.95
N ILE A 222 -12.31 -8.12 -1.42
CA ILE A 222 -12.34 -7.55 -2.78
C ILE A 222 -11.00 -7.86 -3.42
N THR A 223 -11.04 -8.42 -4.64
CA THR A 223 -9.84 -8.69 -5.44
C THR A 223 -9.96 -7.99 -6.79
N TYR A 224 -8.92 -7.25 -7.15
CA TYR A 224 -8.73 -6.69 -8.48
C TYR A 224 -7.66 -7.49 -9.21
N HIS A 225 -7.99 -8.00 -10.40
CA HIS A 225 -7.07 -8.70 -11.30
C HIS A 225 -6.85 -7.90 -12.57
N GLN A 226 -5.59 -7.64 -12.93
CA GLN A 226 -5.19 -6.93 -14.14
C GLN A 226 -4.18 -7.74 -14.96
N LYS A 227 -4.49 -7.94 -16.23
CA LYS A 227 -3.54 -8.46 -17.22
C LYS A 227 -2.71 -7.31 -17.80
N GLY A 228 -1.42 -7.51 -17.89
CA GLY A 228 -0.47 -6.61 -18.53
C GLY A 228 -0.02 -7.12 -19.91
N TYR A 229 1.21 -6.76 -20.28
CA TYR A 229 1.82 -7.19 -21.54
C TYR A 229 2.32 -8.64 -21.47
N GLY A 230 2.06 -9.42 -22.52
CA GLY A 230 2.45 -10.84 -22.56
C GLY A 230 1.73 -11.66 -21.50
N ASP A 231 2.49 -12.46 -20.76
CA ASP A 231 1.97 -13.28 -19.65
C ASP A 231 2.00 -12.57 -18.29
N PHE A 232 2.34 -11.28 -18.26
CA PHE A 232 2.34 -10.50 -17.03
C PHE A 232 0.92 -10.23 -16.55
N SER A 233 0.69 -10.41 -15.26
CA SER A 233 -0.53 -10.00 -14.57
C SER A 233 -0.23 -9.67 -13.11
N TYR A 234 -1.14 -8.96 -12.46
CA TYR A 234 -1.06 -8.71 -11.03
C TYR A 234 -2.44 -8.70 -10.39
N ASP A 235 -2.44 -8.97 -9.08
CA ASP A 235 -3.62 -8.95 -8.24
C ASP A 235 -3.43 -8.01 -7.06
N VAL A 236 -4.51 -7.31 -6.71
CA VAL A 236 -4.62 -6.53 -5.47
C VAL A 236 -5.82 -7.06 -4.70
N THR A 237 -5.60 -7.53 -3.49
CA THR A 237 -6.68 -8.00 -2.62
C THR A 237 -6.70 -7.22 -1.32
N VAL A 238 -7.90 -6.89 -0.86
CA VAL A 238 -8.19 -6.41 0.49
C VAL A 238 -9.17 -7.34 1.17
N CYS A 239 -8.85 -7.74 2.40
CA CYS A 239 -9.73 -8.54 3.28
C CYS A 239 -9.95 -7.78 4.57
N TRP A 240 -11.16 -7.86 5.15
CA TRP A 240 -11.44 -7.17 6.41
C TRP A 240 -12.44 -7.92 7.29
N LYS A 241 -12.46 -7.56 8.56
CA LYS A 241 -13.47 -7.98 9.54
C LYS A 241 -13.82 -6.82 10.46
N GLN A 242 -15.08 -6.73 10.84
CA GLN A 242 -15.58 -5.79 11.82
C GLN A 242 -15.83 -6.50 13.15
N GLU A 243 -15.26 -6.00 14.23
CA GLU A 243 -15.47 -6.49 15.60
C GLU A 243 -15.88 -5.32 16.51
N GLY A 244 -17.17 -5.18 16.79
CA GLY A 244 -17.69 -4.02 17.52
C GLY A 244 -17.40 -2.72 16.76
N GLU A 245 -16.75 -1.77 17.43
CA GLU A 245 -16.33 -0.48 16.89
C GLU A 245 -14.95 -0.52 16.20
N THR A 246 -14.38 -1.71 15.99
CA THR A 246 -13.05 -1.87 15.39
C THR A 246 -13.16 -2.58 14.04
N LEU A 247 -12.60 -1.97 13.01
CA LEU A 247 -12.41 -2.56 11.69
C LEU A 247 -10.94 -2.96 11.52
N TYR A 248 -10.69 -4.24 11.31
CA TYR A 248 -9.38 -4.78 10.95
C TYR A 248 -9.36 -5.11 9.46
N GLY A 249 -8.28 -4.80 8.80
CA GLY A 249 -8.11 -5.22 7.42
C GLY A 249 -6.67 -5.41 7.01
N THR A 250 -6.50 -6.26 6.02
CA THR A 250 -5.22 -6.57 5.39
C THR A 250 -5.34 -6.40 3.89
N TRP A 251 -4.22 -6.08 3.27
CA TRP A 251 -4.16 -6.04 1.82
C TRP A 251 -2.85 -6.66 1.32
N SER A 252 -2.86 -7.12 0.09
CA SER A 252 -1.67 -7.62 -0.60
C SER A 252 -1.69 -7.20 -2.07
N VAL A 253 -0.49 -7.03 -2.62
CA VAL A 253 -0.25 -6.86 -4.05
C VAL A 253 0.73 -7.94 -4.49
N THR A 254 0.33 -8.78 -5.44
CA THR A 254 1.17 -9.84 -6.02
C THR A 254 1.21 -9.71 -7.53
N SER A 255 2.26 -10.24 -8.15
CA SER A 255 2.38 -10.33 -9.60
C SER A 255 2.60 -11.78 -10.05
N SER A 256 2.34 -12.06 -11.31
CA SER A 256 2.63 -13.37 -11.91
C SER A 256 4.10 -13.78 -11.79
N LEU A 257 5.01 -12.81 -11.57
CA LEU A 257 6.44 -13.07 -11.36
C LEU A 257 6.76 -13.59 -9.96
N SER A 258 5.92 -13.30 -8.98
CA SER A 258 6.14 -13.72 -7.58
C SER A 258 5.73 -15.17 -7.31
N GLY A 259 4.85 -15.73 -8.13
CA GLY A 259 4.25 -17.05 -7.89
C GLY A 259 3.31 -17.11 -6.66
N GLU A 260 2.94 -15.94 -6.11
CA GLU A 260 2.08 -15.80 -4.92
C GLU A 260 0.69 -15.33 -5.32
N GLN A 261 -0.31 -15.57 -4.48
CA GLN A 261 -1.68 -15.09 -4.66
C GLN A 261 -2.01 -14.03 -3.62
N ALA A 262 -2.48 -12.86 -4.07
CA ALA A 262 -2.81 -11.73 -3.17
C ALA A 262 -3.92 -12.08 -2.18
N SER A 263 -4.93 -12.84 -2.61
CA SER A 263 -6.03 -13.31 -1.76
C SER A 263 -5.54 -14.20 -0.62
N GLU A 264 -4.70 -15.18 -0.92
CA GLU A 264 -4.13 -16.08 0.09
C GLU A 264 -3.26 -15.30 1.11
N LYS A 265 -2.45 -14.35 0.63
CA LYS A 265 -1.61 -13.53 1.51
C LYS A 265 -2.43 -12.64 2.44
N ALA A 266 -3.39 -11.90 1.90
CA ALA A 266 -4.23 -11.00 2.69
C ALA A 266 -5.09 -11.78 3.69
N GLU A 267 -5.72 -12.88 3.27
CA GLU A 267 -6.54 -13.71 4.15
C GLU A 267 -5.71 -14.35 5.27
N ALA A 268 -4.57 -14.97 4.92
CA ALA A 268 -3.69 -15.59 5.91
C ALA A 268 -3.20 -14.58 6.95
N ALA A 269 -2.87 -13.36 6.55
CA ALA A 269 -2.49 -12.29 7.48
C ALA A 269 -3.65 -11.94 8.43
N LEU A 270 -4.86 -11.74 7.90
CA LEU A 270 -6.04 -11.43 8.70
C LEU A 270 -6.36 -12.54 9.72
N GLN A 271 -6.16 -13.82 9.33
CA GLN A 271 -6.35 -14.99 10.21
C GLN A 271 -5.26 -15.10 11.28
N ARG A 272 -3.99 -14.81 10.94
CA ARG A 272 -2.88 -14.78 11.93
C ARG A 272 -3.09 -13.72 12.99
N GLY A 273 -3.71 -12.63 12.61
CA GLY A 273 -4.07 -11.53 13.49
C GLY A 273 -2.99 -10.44 13.64
N LEU A 274 -3.48 -9.24 13.92
CA LEU A 274 -2.68 -8.01 14.01
C LEU A 274 -1.48 -8.14 14.95
N LYS A 275 -1.67 -8.73 16.13
CA LYS A 275 -0.62 -8.87 17.14
C LYS A 275 0.60 -9.61 16.61
N HIS A 276 0.37 -10.74 15.94
CA HIS A 276 1.44 -11.58 15.40
C HIS A 276 2.26 -10.81 14.35
N ASP A 277 1.57 -10.22 13.38
CA ASP A 277 2.23 -9.54 12.27
C ASP A 277 2.91 -8.24 12.72
N TYR A 278 2.29 -7.49 13.63
CA TYR A 278 2.89 -6.26 14.14
C TYR A 278 4.12 -6.54 15.02
N GLN A 279 4.12 -7.61 15.82
CA GLN A 279 5.30 -8.00 16.58
C GLN A 279 6.48 -8.35 15.67
N ALA A 280 6.27 -9.14 14.62
CA ALA A 280 7.31 -9.46 13.64
C ALA A 280 7.82 -8.20 12.89
N HIS A 281 6.92 -7.27 12.59
CA HIS A 281 7.24 -5.98 12.00
C HIS A 281 8.15 -5.14 12.90
N LEU A 282 7.81 -5.02 14.20
CA LEU A 282 8.62 -4.29 15.18
C LEU A 282 10.01 -4.91 15.35
N GLU A 283 10.11 -6.24 15.48
CA GLU A 283 11.39 -6.93 15.62
C GLU A 283 12.34 -6.67 14.44
N TYR A 284 11.80 -6.49 13.25
CA TYR A 284 12.59 -6.11 12.08
C TYR A 284 13.10 -4.67 12.17
N TRP A 285 12.20 -3.70 12.46
CA TRP A 285 12.56 -2.29 12.50
C TRP A 285 13.47 -1.95 13.67
N ASP A 286 13.32 -2.58 14.82
CA ASP A 286 14.26 -2.46 15.95
C ASP A 286 15.69 -2.86 15.54
N LYS A 287 15.82 -3.98 14.83
CA LYS A 287 17.12 -4.43 14.30
C LYS A 287 17.68 -3.48 13.24
N TYR A 288 16.82 -2.94 12.38
CA TYR A 288 17.21 -1.99 11.33
C TYR A 288 17.77 -0.69 11.94
N TRP A 289 17.05 -0.09 12.85
CA TRP A 289 17.46 1.17 13.49
C TRP A 289 18.68 0.97 14.42
N ALA A 290 18.87 -0.19 15.00
CA ALA A 290 20.07 -0.51 15.79
C ALA A 290 21.36 -0.54 14.95
N GLN A 291 21.25 -0.70 13.63
CA GLN A 291 22.42 -0.76 12.74
C GLN A 291 22.77 0.58 12.09
N SER A 292 21.87 1.54 12.10
CA SER A 292 22.06 2.80 11.38
C SER A 292 21.40 3.94 12.17
N SER A 293 22.20 4.90 12.65
CA SER A 293 21.71 6.14 13.22
C SER A 293 22.53 7.31 12.68
N ILE A 294 21.85 8.44 12.44
CA ILE A 294 22.50 9.73 12.19
C ILE A 294 22.19 10.59 13.41
N THR A 295 23.22 10.97 14.14
CA THR A 295 23.16 11.88 15.31
C THR A 295 23.67 13.25 14.93
#